data_578e74985b0478a1f813313f6c4f2a60
#
_entry.id   578e74985b0478a1f813313f6c4f2a60
#
_cell.length_a   1.000
_cell.length_b   1.000
_cell.length_c   1.000
_cell.angle_alpha   90.00
_cell.angle_beta   90.00
_cell.angle_gamma   90.00
#
_symmetry.space_group_name_H-M   'P 1'
#
loop_
_entity.id
_entity.type
_entity.pdbx_description
1 polymer ?
#
loop_
_entity_poly.entity_id
_entity_poly.type
_entity_poly.pdbx_seq_one_letter_code
_entity_poly.pdbx_strand_id
1 'polypeptide(L)'
;MMKSLFDTKISYYANVRDNVGTEISLRDFLFCDQYREQIEHIRSIKDEDVQKSLKKQLPLATISGTFAPIRLAENLVNHSNLLCIDLDKKDNMDVDWFDDLKYEWRNIPQILYAGHSIRGKGWFAIFRIAYPDKHEAQFDALQRDFASSGLVIDGACKDVSRMRTISYDPEPYVNEDAALYTKVWVELKPIIRTTYSFDCSNGIRHVEQCCQEITRRGIDITADYNDWFRVGAALASLGEPGRSLYHLVSSQNEKYKAAETDKKFDNLLRNVNSINIGTFFHICSQYGINWKED
;
A
#
# COMPACT_ATOMS: atom_id res chain seq x y z
N MET A 1 11.07 5.37 34.14
CA MET A 1 11.49 6.27 33.03
C MET A 1 10.62 5.97 31.82
N MET A 2 10.05 6.97 31.17
CA MET A 2 9.41 6.77 29.87
C MET A 2 10.50 6.36 28.87
N LYS A 3 10.22 5.34 28.06
CA LYS A 3 11.13 4.87 27.01
C LYS A 3 11.14 5.94 25.89
N SER A 4 12.33 6.35 25.44
CA SER A 4 12.42 7.30 24.32
C SER A 4 11.80 6.68 23.05
N LEU A 5 11.18 7.51 22.20
CA LEU A 5 10.68 7.06 20.89
C LEU A 5 11.81 6.55 20.00
N PHE A 6 13.03 7.03 20.20
CA PHE A 6 14.21 6.55 19.48
C PHE A 6 14.70 5.15 19.89
N ASP A 7 14.22 4.61 21.03
CA ASP A 7 14.52 3.23 21.44
C ASP A 7 13.61 2.19 20.74
N THR A 8 12.68 2.66 19.91
CA THR A 8 11.80 1.81 19.11
C THR A 8 12.60 0.90 18.19
N LYS A 9 12.21 -0.38 18.13
CA LYS A 9 12.87 -1.37 17.27
C LYS A 9 12.33 -1.30 15.83
N ILE A 10 13.27 -1.41 14.89
CA ILE A 10 13.03 -1.44 13.44
C ILE A 10 13.87 -2.56 12.81
N SER A 11 13.51 -3.03 11.61
CA SER A 11 14.34 -3.99 10.89
C SER A 11 15.40 -3.28 10.06
N TYR A 12 16.63 -3.74 10.20
CA TYR A 12 17.83 -3.25 9.51
C TYR A 12 18.30 -4.30 8.50
N TYR A 13 18.73 -3.83 7.34
CA TYR A 13 19.21 -4.62 6.20
C TYR A 13 20.56 -4.10 5.74
N ALA A 14 21.54 -4.99 5.53
CA ALA A 14 22.90 -4.60 5.18
C ALA A 14 22.99 -3.95 3.78
N ASN A 15 22.07 -4.27 2.88
CA ASN A 15 21.97 -3.67 1.54
C ASN A 15 20.58 -3.92 0.93
N VAL A 16 20.32 -3.32 -0.23
CA VAL A 16 19.01 -3.38 -0.90
C VAL A 16 18.56 -4.79 -1.34
N ARG A 17 19.48 -5.75 -1.42
CA ARG A 17 19.17 -7.14 -1.82
C ARG A 17 18.82 -8.02 -0.63
N ASP A 18 19.15 -7.56 0.58
CA ASP A 18 18.76 -8.24 1.79
C ASP A 18 17.23 -8.17 1.98
N ASN A 19 16.64 -9.28 2.32
CA ASN A 19 15.23 -9.36 2.69
C ASN A 19 15.00 -9.96 4.09
N VAL A 20 16.07 -10.43 4.74
CA VAL A 20 16.06 -10.91 6.14
C VAL A 20 16.72 -9.84 7.00
N GLY A 21 15.91 -9.12 7.78
CA GLY A 21 16.39 -8.03 8.62
C GLY A 21 16.87 -8.50 10.00
N THR A 22 17.70 -7.66 10.62
CA THR A 22 18.04 -7.74 12.05
C THR A 22 17.40 -6.57 12.78
N GLU A 23 17.12 -6.73 14.07
CA GLU A 23 16.52 -5.64 14.85
C GLU A 23 17.61 -4.70 15.40
N ILE A 24 17.39 -3.39 15.16
CA ILE A 24 18.17 -2.32 15.80
C ILE A 24 17.25 -1.28 16.42
N SER A 25 17.77 -0.34 17.20
CA SER A 25 17.00 0.82 17.62
C SER A 25 16.93 1.87 16.50
N LEU A 26 15.86 2.65 16.49
CA LEU A 26 15.75 3.80 15.59
C LEU A 26 16.91 4.79 15.82
N ARG A 27 17.36 4.95 17.08
CA ARG A 27 18.52 5.77 17.46
C ARG A 27 19.78 5.33 16.75
N ASP A 28 20.11 4.03 16.82
CA ASP A 28 21.31 3.48 16.21
C ASP A 28 21.30 3.63 14.68
N PHE A 29 20.14 3.67 14.06
CA PHE A 29 20.02 3.90 12.63
C PHE A 29 20.15 5.37 12.25
N LEU A 30 19.43 6.27 12.93
CA LEU A 30 19.35 7.69 12.54
C LEU A 30 20.60 8.50 12.93
N PHE A 31 21.26 8.13 14.02
CA PHE A 31 22.44 8.84 14.53
C PHE A 31 23.75 8.08 14.27
N CYS A 32 23.73 7.12 13.33
CA CYS A 32 24.92 6.40 12.90
C CYS A 32 25.79 7.29 12.01
N ASP A 33 27.01 7.55 12.44
CA ASP A 33 28.02 8.31 11.70
C ASP A 33 29.03 7.45 10.92
N GLN A 34 28.98 6.12 11.12
CA GLN A 34 29.87 5.16 10.48
C GLN A 34 29.93 5.31 8.95
N TYR A 35 28.84 5.71 8.32
CA TYR A 35 28.72 5.83 6.86
C TYR A 35 28.86 7.28 6.37
N ARG A 36 29.22 8.21 7.24
CA ARG A 36 29.33 9.63 6.94
C ARG A 36 30.20 9.89 5.70
N GLU A 37 31.43 9.41 5.71
CA GLU A 37 32.38 9.65 4.60
C GLU A 37 31.85 9.10 3.27
N GLN A 38 31.22 7.91 3.27
CA GLN A 38 30.61 7.33 2.06
C GLN A 38 29.44 8.17 1.57
N ILE A 39 28.62 8.69 2.47
CA ILE A 39 27.47 9.54 2.14
C ILE A 39 27.92 10.88 1.58
N GLU A 40 28.92 11.51 2.20
CA GLU A 40 29.52 12.77 1.70
C GLU A 40 30.18 12.57 0.33
N HIS A 41 30.84 11.42 0.12
CA HIS A 41 31.39 11.05 -1.19
C HIS A 41 30.28 10.91 -2.23
N ILE A 42 29.18 10.19 -1.93
CA ILE A 42 28.03 10.07 -2.85
C ILE A 42 27.48 11.46 -3.21
N ARG A 43 27.39 12.37 -2.27
CA ARG A 43 26.89 13.74 -2.50
C ARG A 43 27.81 14.56 -3.39
N SER A 44 29.14 14.31 -3.37
CA SER A 44 30.11 15.00 -4.21
C SER A 44 30.09 14.55 -5.70
N ILE A 45 29.55 13.39 -5.98
CA ILE A 45 29.47 12.82 -7.34
C ILE A 45 28.37 13.53 -8.13
N LYS A 46 28.67 13.93 -9.38
CA LYS A 46 27.70 14.56 -10.28
C LYS A 46 26.89 13.55 -11.09
N ASP A 47 27.48 12.38 -11.37
CA ASP A 47 26.85 11.29 -12.13
C ASP A 47 25.80 10.58 -11.29
N GLU A 48 24.55 10.70 -11.69
CA GLU A 48 23.43 10.12 -10.94
C GLU A 48 23.41 8.59 -10.95
N ASP A 49 23.91 7.93 -12.00
CA ASP A 49 23.91 6.47 -12.08
C ASP A 49 25.00 5.89 -11.17
N VAL A 50 26.13 6.57 -11.07
CA VAL A 50 27.17 6.24 -10.07
C VAL A 50 26.62 6.45 -8.66
N GLN A 51 25.94 7.58 -8.38
CA GLN A 51 25.29 7.80 -7.09
C GLN A 51 24.30 6.68 -6.74
N LYS A 52 23.45 6.28 -7.69
CA LYS A 52 22.48 5.17 -7.52
C LYS A 52 23.16 3.85 -7.23
N SER A 53 24.27 3.56 -7.90
CA SER A 53 25.04 2.33 -7.70
C SER A 53 25.64 2.26 -6.29
N LEU A 54 26.29 3.34 -5.85
CA LEU A 54 26.88 3.43 -4.51
C LEU A 54 25.81 3.40 -3.40
N LYS A 55 24.69 4.09 -3.59
CA LYS A 55 23.55 4.04 -2.65
C LYS A 55 23.08 2.60 -2.38
N LYS A 56 23.09 1.70 -3.39
CA LYS A 56 22.63 0.31 -3.23
C LYS A 56 23.52 -0.53 -2.31
N GLN A 57 24.73 -0.07 -2.02
CA GLN A 57 25.67 -0.74 -1.14
C GLN A 57 25.51 -0.35 0.32
N LEU A 58 24.76 0.71 0.58
CA LEU A 58 24.51 1.21 1.93
C LEU A 58 23.37 0.46 2.62
N PRO A 59 23.40 0.38 3.95
CA PRO A 59 22.34 -0.24 4.70
C PRO A 59 21.03 0.55 4.65
N LEU A 60 19.95 -0.17 4.93
CA LEU A 60 18.59 0.35 4.93
C LEU A 60 17.84 -0.14 6.18
N ALA A 61 16.74 0.53 6.50
CA ALA A 61 15.84 0.09 7.55
C ALA A 61 14.38 0.34 7.17
N THR A 62 13.49 -0.47 7.72
CA THR A 62 12.04 -0.24 7.66
C THR A 62 11.60 0.55 8.88
N ILE A 63 11.44 1.87 8.72
CA ILE A 63 11.11 2.78 9.84
C ILE A 63 9.78 2.42 10.50
N SER A 64 8.83 1.89 9.73
CA SER A 64 7.47 1.61 10.20
C SER A 64 7.34 0.35 11.05
N GLY A 65 8.41 -0.47 11.18
CA GLY A 65 8.34 -1.63 12.07
C GLY A 65 9.39 -2.71 11.82
N THR A 66 9.18 -3.85 12.50
CA THR A 66 10.00 -5.06 12.37
C THR A 66 9.28 -6.11 11.55
N PHE A 67 10.04 -6.88 10.74
CA PHE A 67 9.52 -7.87 9.79
C PHE A 67 10.25 -9.20 9.93
N ALA A 68 9.50 -10.31 9.93
CA ALA A 68 10.03 -11.66 9.94
C ALA A 68 9.04 -12.65 9.29
N PRO A 69 9.49 -13.70 8.60
CA PRO A 69 10.90 -14.09 8.37
C PRO A 69 11.61 -13.26 7.29
N ILE A 70 10.86 -12.62 6.40
CA ILE A 70 11.36 -11.75 5.34
C ILE A 70 10.55 -10.46 5.28
N ARG A 71 11.11 -9.42 4.65
CA ARG A 71 10.46 -8.12 4.48
C ARG A 71 9.35 -8.17 3.42
N LEU A 72 8.13 -8.37 3.89
CA LEU A 72 6.87 -8.25 3.15
C LEU A 72 5.84 -7.59 4.07
N ALA A 73 4.89 -6.84 3.53
CA ALA A 73 3.89 -6.14 4.35
C ALA A 73 3.10 -7.09 5.26
N GLU A 74 2.75 -8.28 4.76
CA GLU A 74 2.06 -9.32 5.52
C GLU A 74 2.90 -9.96 6.64
N ASN A 75 4.22 -9.75 6.62
CA ASN A 75 5.17 -10.27 7.60
C ASN A 75 5.54 -9.21 8.66
N LEU A 76 4.77 -8.15 8.79
CA LEU A 76 4.95 -7.16 9.85
C LEU A 76 4.72 -7.82 11.21
N VAL A 77 5.76 -7.84 12.04
CA VAL A 77 5.71 -8.41 13.41
C VAL A 77 5.22 -7.36 14.40
N ASN A 78 5.87 -6.19 14.41
CA ASN A 78 5.50 -5.08 15.28
C ASN A 78 5.57 -3.78 14.49
N HIS A 79 4.49 -3.01 14.52
CA HIS A 79 4.49 -1.66 13.99
C HIS A 79 5.16 -0.69 14.97
N SER A 80 6.03 0.18 14.49
CA SER A 80 6.77 1.15 15.31
C SER A 80 5.94 2.36 15.79
N ASN A 81 4.73 2.54 15.27
CA ASN A 81 3.92 3.76 15.36
C ASN A 81 4.58 4.97 14.68
N LEU A 82 5.47 4.71 13.75
CA LEU A 82 6.16 5.73 12.96
C LEU A 82 5.85 5.54 11.48
N LEU A 83 5.84 6.65 10.76
CA LEU A 83 5.67 6.71 9.31
C LEU A 83 6.73 7.65 8.75
N CYS A 84 7.50 7.17 7.77
CA CYS A 84 8.52 7.96 7.11
C CYS A 84 8.02 8.42 5.74
N ILE A 85 8.20 9.72 5.47
CA ILE A 85 7.95 10.30 4.14
C ILE A 85 9.25 10.76 3.52
N ASP A 86 9.31 10.75 2.19
CA ASP A 86 10.39 11.29 1.38
C ASP A 86 9.88 12.43 0.51
N LEU A 87 10.68 13.50 0.40
CA LEU A 87 10.45 14.63 -0.50
C LEU A 87 11.67 14.79 -1.41
N ASP A 88 11.49 14.50 -2.68
CA ASP A 88 12.54 14.71 -3.69
C ASP A 88 12.44 16.10 -4.31
N LYS A 89 13.56 16.82 -4.45
CA LYS A 89 13.59 18.16 -5.06
C LYS A 89 13.06 18.16 -6.50
N LYS A 90 13.32 17.08 -7.25
CA LYS A 90 12.85 16.96 -8.65
C LYS A 90 11.33 16.99 -8.80
N ASP A 91 10.59 16.53 -7.78
CA ASP A 91 9.14 16.49 -7.74
C ASP A 91 8.55 17.77 -7.09
N ASN A 92 9.41 18.68 -6.59
CA ASN A 92 9.08 19.90 -5.88
C ASN A 92 9.83 21.12 -6.48
N MET A 93 10.07 21.13 -7.79
CA MET A 93 10.88 22.18 -8.43
C MET A 93 10.23 23.57 -8.41
N ASP A 94 8.89 23.62 -8.33
CA ASP A 94 8.12 24.84 -8.28
C ASP A 94 7.99 25.43 -6.85
N VAL A 95 8.65 24.82 -5.86
CA VAL A 95 8.64 25.24 -4.46
C VAL A 95 9.94 25.98 -4.14
N ASP A 96 9.94 27.30 -4.25
CA ASP A 96 11.13 28.13 -4.06
C ASP A 96 11.79 27.96 -2.68
N TRP A 97 11.00 27.69 -1.66
CA TRP A 97 11.44 27.48 -0.27
C TRP A 97 11.75 26.02 0.09
N PHE A 98 11.84 25.12 -0.90
CA PHE A 98 12.10 23.70 -0.68
C PHE A 98 13.40 23.43 0.10
N ASP A 99 14.44 24.20 -0.15
CA ASP A 99 15.72 24.03 0.54
C ASP A 99 15.67 24.54 1.99
N ASP A 100 14.68 25.37 2.31
CA ASP A 100 14.42 25.92 3.65
C ASP A 100 13.47 25.06 4.50
N LEU A 101 13.00 23.92 3.98
CA LEU A 101 12.10 23.01 4.70
C LEU A 101 12.57 22.66 6.11
N LYS A 102 13.88 22.64 6.34
CA LYS A 102 14.48 22.43 7.67
C LYS A 102 13.91 23.38 8.71
N TYR A 103 13.68 24.62 8.34
CA TYR A 103 13.16 25.65 9.27
C TYR A 103 11.65 25.51 9.50
N GLU A 104 10.95 24.88 8.55
CA GLU A 104 9.50 24.66 8.63
C GLU A 104 9.11 23.43 9.47
N TRP A 105 10.01 22.45 9.64
CA TRP A 105 9.73 21.25 10.44
C TRP A 105 9.28 21.55 11.86
N ARG A 106 9.77 22.64 12.47
CA ARG A 106 9.38 23.08 13.81
C ARG A 106 7.89 23.43 13.93
N ASN A 107 7.26 23.76 12.81
CA ASN A 107 5.84 24.13 12.75
C ASN A 107 4.93 22.90 12.65
N ILE A 108 5.52 21.68 12.54
CA ILE A 108 4.81 20.42 12.42
C ILE A 108 5.14 19.54 13.64
N PRO A 109 4.37 19.70 14.75
CA PRO A 109 4.72 19.06 16.02
C PRO A 109 4.68 17.53 16.00
N GLN A 110 4.14 16.90 14.96
CA GLN A 110 4.07 15.44 14.80
C GLN A 110 5.35 14.84 14.22
N ILE A 111 6.29 15.65 13.74
CA ILE A 111 7.59 15.18 13.26
C ILE A 111 8.49 14.85 14.44
N LEU A 112 8.94 13.59 14.50
CA LEU A 112 9.95 13.10 15.45
C LEU A 112 11.38 13.43 14.99
N TYR A 113 11.63 13.28 13.69
CA TYR A 113 12.93 13.47 13.07
C TYR A 113 12.77 13.91 11.62
N ALA A 114 13.62 14.84 11.16
CA ALA A 114 13.76 15.13 9.75
C ALA A 114 15.20 15.47 9.39
N GLY A 115 15.62 15.09 8.18
CA GLY A 115 16.97 15.32 7.70
C GLY A 115 17.10 15.21 6.19
N HIS A 116 18.30 15.50 5.70
CA HIS A 116 18.62 15.37 4.29
C HIS A 116 18.59 13.90 3.81
N SER A 117 18.06 13.70 2.61
CA SER A 117 18.16 12.40 1.93
C SER A 117 19.61 12.06 1.59
N ILE A 118 19.87 10.79 1.26
CA ILE A 118 21.22 10.26 0.98
C ILE A 118 21.98 11.08 -0.06
N ARG A 119 21.34 11.60 -1.10
CA ARG A 119 21.98 12.41 -2.16
C ARG A 119 22.06 13.91 -1.83
N GLY A 120 21.52 14.33 -0.69
CA GLY A 120 21.48 15.73 -0.27
C GLY A 120 20.53 16.62 -1.08
N LYS A 121 19.80 16.07 -2.04
CA LYS A 121 18.87 16.81 -2.94
C LYS A 121 17.42 16.71 -2.52
N GLY A 122 17.12 16.18 -1.37
CA GLY A 122 15.77 16.00 -0.87
C GLY A 122 15.78 15.85 0.63
N TRP A 123 14.59 15.74 1.19
CA TRP A 123 14.34 15.62 2.61
C TRP A 123 13.63 14.32 2.94
N PHE A 124 13.69 13.93 4.18
CA PHE A 124 12.79 12.95 4.74
C PHE A 124 12.33 13.40 6.11
N ALA A 125 11.14 12.96 6.49
CA ALA A 125 10.62 13.21 7.82
C ALA A 125 9.94 11.95 8.38
N ILE A 126 10.08 11.75 9.69
CA ILE A 126 9.48 10.63 10.42
C ILE A 126 8.39 11.20 11.32
N PHE A 127 7.17 10.78 11.09
CA PHE A 127 5.99 11.17 11.83
C PHE A 127 5.65 10.13 12.89
N ARG A 128 5.19 10.60 14.05
CA ARG A 128 4.56 9.75 15.06
C ARG A 128 3.07 9.61 14.73
N ILE A 129 2.61 8.40 14.40
CA ILE A 129 1.23 8.16 13.98
C ILE A 129 0.39 7.53 15.08
N ALA A 130 -0.91 7.87 15.11
CA ALA A 130 -1.84 7.43 16.15
C ALA A 130 -2.43 6.04 15.89
N TYR A 131 -2.58 5.65 14.61
CA TYR A 131 -3.31 4.46 14.21
C TYR A 131 -2.45 3.56 13.31
N PRO A 132 -1.59 2.72 13.88
CA PRO A 132 -0.70 1.84 13.12
C PRO A 132 -1.45 0.84 12.21
N ASP A 133 -2.64 0.42 12.60
CA ASP A 133 -3.56 -0.41 11.82
C ASP A 133 -4.14 0.32 10.59
N LYS A 134 -4.02 1.65 10.54
CA LYS A 134 -4.44 2.51 9.43
C LYS A 134 -3.26 3.22 8.77
N HIS A 135 -2.09 2.58 8.73
CA HIS A 135 -0.85 3.16 8.21
C HIS A 135 -1.04 3.85 6.84
N GLU A 136 -1.61 3.14 5.88
CA GLU A 136 -1.85 3.67 4.54
C GLU A 136 -2.82 4.86 4.54
N ALA A 137 -3.89 4.80 5.34
CA ALA A 137 -4.86 5.90 5.43
C ALA A 137 -4.27 7.15 6.11
N GLN A 138 -3.33 6.97 7.05
CA GLN A 138 -2.58 8.08 7.63
C GLN A 138 -1.55 8.64 6.67
N PHE A 139 -0.91 7.80 5.84
CA PHE A 139 -0.07 8.27 4.75
C PHE A 139 -0.86 9.11 3.73
N ASP A 140 -2.03 8.63 3.30
CA ASP A 140 -2.88 9.35 2.35
C ASP A 140 -3.33 10.72 2.91
N ALA A 141 -3.57 10.80 4.23
CA ALA A 141 -3.85 12.07 4.89
C ALA A 141 -2.63 13.01 4.90
N LEU A 142 -1.44 12.50 5.22
CA LEU A 142 -0.19 13.27 5.15
C LEU A 142 0.07 13.79 3.73
N GLN A 143 -0.11 12.93 2.73
CA GLN A 143 0.07 13.31 1.32
C GLN A 143 -0.82 14.50 0.94
N ARG A 144 -2.06 14.53 1.42
CA ARG A 144 -2.99 15.64 1.21
C ARG A 144 -2.61 16.90 1.99
N ASP A 145 -2.17 16.74 3.23
CA ASP A 145 -1.71 17.88 4.04
C ASP A 145 -0.51 18.55 3.37
N PHE A 146 0.47 17.78 2.89
CA PHE A 146 1.63 18.32 2.17
C PHE A 146 1.24 18.91 0.81
N ALA A 147 0.36 18.25 0.06
CA ALA A 147 -0.14 18.78 -1.22
C ALA A 147 -0.89 20.11 -1.07
N SER A 148 -1.57 20.35 0.07
CA SER A 148 -2.22 21.63 0.34
C SER A 148 -1.23 22.79 0.49
N SER A 149 0.04 22.49 0.81
CA SER A 149 1.14 23.45 0.85
C SER A 149 2.00 23.44 -0.42
N GLY A 150 1.54 22.76 -1.47
CA GLY A 150 2.26 22.66 -2.74
C GLY A 150 3.41 21.65 -2.75
N LEU A 151 3.56 20.84 -1.69
CA LEU A 151 4.63 19.84 -1.57
C LEU A 151 4.17 18.46 -2.01
N VAL A 152 5.02 17.77 -2.75
CA VAL A 152 4.82 16.40 -3.23
C VAL A 152 5.69 15.44 -2.42
N ILE A 153 5.08 14.49 -1.73
CA ILE A 153 5.78 13.39 -1.05
C ILE A 153 5.76 12.11 -1.91
N ASP A 154 6.84 11.29 -1.81
CA ASP A 154 6.95 10.04 -2.58
C ASP A 154 5.86 9.05 -2.16
N GLY A 155 4.94 8.74 -3.10
CA GLY A 155 3.83 7.81 -2.89
C GLY A 155 4.27 6.39 -2.51
N ALA A 156 5.51 5.99 -2.81
CA ALA A 156 6.03 4.68 -2.42
C ALA A 156 6.23 4.54 -0.90
N CYS A 157 6.26 5.65 -0.15
CA CYS A 157 6.33 5.64 1.31
C CYS A 157 5.03 5.17 1.99
N LYS A 158 3.94 4.98 1.23
CA LYS A 158 2.69 4.38 1.70
C LYS A 158 2.85 2.93 2.15
N ASP A 159 3.77 2.18 1.53
CA ASP A 159 4.03 0.79 1.88
C ASP A 159 4.72 0.69 3.24
N VAL A 160 4.08 0.02 4.21
CA VAL A 160 4.61 -0.20 5.56
C VAL A 160 5.98 -0.89 5.55
N SER A 161 6.26 -1.70 4.52
CA SER A 161 7.54 -2.40 4.34
C SER A 161 8.60 -1.56 3.59
N ARG A 162 8.31 -0.29 3.31
CA ARG A 162 9.24 0.61 2.61
C ARG A 162 10.54 0.74 3.36
N MET A 163 11.65 0.47 2.67
CA MET A 163 13.00 0.67 3.21
C MET A 163 13.49 2.10 2.97
N ARG A 164 14.10 2.66 4.01
CA ARG A 164 14.85 3.89 3.93
C ARG A 164 16.35 3.59 3.96
N THR A 165 17.10 4.11 2.99
CA THR A 165 18.57 4.05 3.03
C THR A 165 19.08 4.96 4.14
N ILE A 166 20.11 4.51 4.86
CA ILE A 166 20.81 5.34 5.85
C ILE A 166 21.24 6.66 5.23
N SER A 167 21.15 7.73 5.99
CA SER A 167 21.59 9.07 5.58
C SER A 167 22.29 9.75 6.73
N TYR A 168 23.03 10.80 6.43
CA TYR A 168 23.71 11.63 7.40
C TYR A 168 23.27 13.09 7.24
N ASP A 169 22.93 13.72 8.34
CA ASP A 169 22.69 15.15 8.44
C ASP A 169 23.41 15.66 9.70
N PRO A 170 24.33 16.64 9.60
CA PRO A 170 25.06 17.15 10.76
C PRO A 170 24.16 17.91 11.75
N GLU A 171 23.01 18.39 11.26
CA GLU A 171 22.07 19.18 12.06
C GLU A 171 20.61 18.79 11.73
N PRO A 172 20.20 17.55 12.01
CA PRO A 172 18.84 17.12 11.74
C PRO A 172 17.85 17.86 12.66
N TYR A 173 16.61 17.94 12.24
CA TYR A 173 15.51 18.28 13.14
C TYR A 173 15.17 17.10 14.03
N VAL A 174 15.10 17.31 15.33
CA VAL A 174 14.79 16.29 16.34
C VAL A 174 13.76 16.84 17.33
N ASN A 175 12.70 16.07 17.58
CA ASN A 175 11.67 16.39 18.56
C ASN A 175 11.24 15.11 19.30
N GLU A 176 11.82 14.86 20.47
CA GLU A 176 11.52 13.65 21.27
C GLU A 176 10.07 13.67 21.82
N ASP A 177 9.45 14.84 21.91
CA ASP A 177 8.07 15.04 22.36
C ASP A 177 7.06 15.09 21.20
N ALA A 178 7.38 14.47 20.07
CA ALA A 178 6.54 14.51 18.89
C ALA A 178 5.09 14.11 19.21
N ALA A 179 4.16 14.99 18.84
CA ALA A 179 2.73 14.75 18.99
C ALA A 179 2.24 13.62 18.05
N LEU A 180 1.10 13.04 18.35
CA LEU A 180 0.49 12.04 17.47
C LEU A 180 -0.17 12.71 16.26
N TYR A 181 0.12 12.21 15.07
CA TYR A 181 -0.64 12.51 13.86
C TYR A 181 -1.91 11.65 13.84
N THR A 182 -3.06 12.29 13.93
CA THR A 182 -4.36 11.61 14.12
C THR A 182 -5.25 11.61 12.88
N LYS A 183 -4.88 12.36 11.83
CA LYS A 183 -5.68 12.37 10.61
C LYS A 183 -5.58 11.05 9.88
N VAL A 184 -6.68 10.63 9.29
CA VAL A 184 -6.79 9.49 8.36
C VAL A 184 -7.53 9.95 7.12
N TRP A 185 -7.10 9.50 5.97
CA TRP A 185 -7.83 9.69 4.74
C TRP A 185 -8.21 8.31 4.20
N VAL A 186 -9.51 8.06 4.17
CA VAL A 186 -10.06 6.92 3.44
C VAL A 186 -10.71 7.53 2.21
N GLU A 187 -10.15 7.26 1.04
CA GLU A 187 -10.85 7.56 -0.18
C GLU A 187 -12.19 6.83 -0.10
N LEU A 188 -13.26 7.57 0.13
CA LEU A 188 -14.58 7.05 -0.13
C LEU A 188 -14.54 6.75 -1.63
N LYS A 189 -14.14 5.51 -1.99
CA LYS A 189 -14.40 5.04 -3.35
C LYS A 189 -15.86 5.37 -3.55
N PRO A 190 -16.21 6.24 -4.51
CA PRO A 190 -17.61 6.46 -4.79
C PRO A 190 -18.16 5.03 -4.90
N ILE A 191 -19.22 4.75 -4.14
CA ILE A 191 -20.09 3.66 -4.56
C ILE A 191 -20.48 4.15 -5.94
N ILE A 192 -19.72 3.72 -6.95
CA ILE A 192 -20.17 3.79 -8.31
C ILE A 192 -21.37 2.86 -8.27
N ARG A 193 -22.51 3.41 -7.82
CA ARG A 193 -23.76 3.01 -8.40
C ARG A 193 -23.52 3.36 -9.86
N THR A 194 -22.88 2.43 -10.58
CA THR A 194 -23.07 2.35 -12.01
C THR A 194 -24.57 2.22 -12.16
N THR A 195 -25.22 3.36 -12.22
CA THR A 195 -26.44 3.49 -12.95
C THR A 195 -26.03 3.26 -14.40
N TYR A 196 -25.63 2.02 -14.69
CA TYR A 196 -26.02 1.46 -15.95
C TYR A 196 -27.54 1.52 -15.88
N SER A 197 -28.15 2.35 -16.70
CA SER A 197 -29.49 2.13 -17.18
C SER A 197 -29.45 0.89 -18.10
N PHE A 198 -28.91 -0.21 -17.61
CA PHE A 198 -29.32 -1.53 -17.96
C PHE A 198 -30.70 -1.63 -17.35
N ASP A 199 -31.66 -1.87 -18.22
CA ASP A 199 -32.95 -2.35 -17.77
C ASP A 199 -32.64 -3.53 -16.83
N CYS A 200 -32.60 -3.28 -15.51
CA CYS A 200 -32.05 -4.23 -14.52
C CYS A 200 -32.80 -5.57 -14.52
N SER A 201 -34.00 -5.58 -15.06
CA SER A 201 -34.83 -6.77 -15.21
C SER A 201 -34.26 -7.74 -16.27
N ASN A 202 -33.72 -7.26 -17.39
CA ASN A 202 -33.21 -8.10 -18.45
C ASN A 202 -31.78 -8.60 -18.22
N GLY A 203 -30.89 -7.76 -17.65
CA GLY A 203 -29.49 -8.12 -17.42
C GLY A 203 -29.28 -9.24 -16.40
N ILE A 204 -29.98 -9.19 -15.27
CA ILE A 204 -29.95 -10.24 -14.23
C ILE A 204 -30.55 -11.54 -14.77
N ARG A 205 -31.63 -11.46 -15.54
CA ARG A 205 -32.28 -12.63 -16.16
C ARG A 205 -31.33 -13.42 -17.05
N HIS A 206 -30.51 -12.76 -17.86
CA HIS A 206 -29.53 -13.45 -18.70
C HIS A 206 -28.42 -14.13 -17.87
N VAL A 207 -27.98 -13.52 -16.77
CA VAL A 207 -27.04 -14.15 -15.85
C VAL A 207 -27.64 -15.36 -15.17
N GLU A 208 -28.90 -15.26 -14.72
CA GLU A 208 -29.66 -16.38 -14.13
C GLU A 208 -29.82 -17.55 -15.13
N GLN A 209 -30.13 -17.27 -16.39
CA GLN A 209 -30.20 -18.27 -17.45
C GLN A 209 -28.88 -19.02 -17.65
N CYS A 210 -27.75 -18.28 -17.67
CA CYS A 210 -26.44 -18.91 -17.77
C CYS A 210 -26.11 -19.75 -16.52
N CYS A 211 -26.41 -19.26 -15.31
CA CYS A 211 -26.19 -20.02 -14.07
C CYS A 211 -27.05 -21.29 -14.00
N GLN A 212 -28.32 -21.23 -14.47
CA GLN A 212 -29.20 -22.39 -14.56
C GLN A 212 -28.67 -23.43 -15.56
N GLU A 213 -28.14 -22.97 -16.70
CA GLU A 213 -27.58 -23.87 -17.72
C GLU A 213 -26.27 -24.52 -17.25
N ILE A 214 -25.41 -23.79 -16.52
CA ILE A 214 -24.22 -24.31 -15.83
C ILE A 214 -24.62 -25.44 -14.89
N THR A 215 -25.61 -25.19 -14.04
CA THR A 215 -26.11 -26.18 -13.07
C THR A 215 -26.74 -27.38 -13.75
N ARG A 216 -27.56 -27.14 -14.77
CA ARG A 216 -28.22 -28.21 -15.55
C ARG A 216 -27.22 -29.13 -16.23
N ARG A 217 -26.11 -28.60 -16.73
CA ARG A 217 -25.05 -29.39 -17.39
C ARG A 217 -24.03 -29.95 -16.42
N GLY A 218 -24.02 -29.53 -15.15
CA GLY A 218 -23.00 -29.90 -14.18
C GLY A 218 -21.59 -29.41 -14.56
N ILE A 219 -21.48 -28.23 -15.18
CA ILE A 219 -20.22 -27.67 -15.65
C ILE A 219 -19.58 -26.85 -14.53
N ASP A 220 -18.37 -27.20 -14.17
CA ASP A 220 -17.57 -26.37 -13.24
C ASP A 220 -16.79 -25.31 -14.00
N ILE A 221 -17.27 -24.05 -13.95
CA ILE A 221 -16.58 -22.87 -14.50
C ILE A 221 -15.68 -22.20 -13.46
N THR A 222 -15.49 -22.82 -12.29
CA THR A 222 -14.74 -22.31 -11.14
C THR A 222 -13.65 -23.27 -10.71
N ALA A 223 -13.18 -24.13 -11.63
CA ALA A 223 -12.26 -25.24 -11.35
C ALA A 223 -10.92 -24.77 -10.77
N ASP A 224 -10.39 -23.65 -11.21
CA ASP A 224 -9.18 -23.05 -10.65
C ASP A 224 -9.51 -21.77 -9.86
N TYR A 225 -8.53 -21.34 -9.05
CA TYR A 225 -8.69 -20.18 -8.18
C TYR A 225 -8.89 -18.87 -8.96
N ASN A 226 -8.24 -18.71 -10.12
CA ASN A 226 -8.34 -17.49 -10.91
C ASN A 226 -9.73 -17.36 -11.53
N ASP A 227 -10.27 -18.45 -12.07
CA ASP A 227 -11.62 -18.45 -12.64
C ASP A 227 -12.67 -18.29 -11.55
N TRP A 228 -12.51 -18.96 -10.39
CA TRP A 228 -13.36 -18.74 -9.23
C TRP A 228 -13.37 -17.28 -8.78
N PHE A 229 -12.18 -16.64 -8.73
CA PHE A 229 -12.04 -15.22 -8.40
C PHE A 229 -12.75 -14.34 -9.44
N ARG A 230 -12.50 -14.56 -10.75
CA ARG A 230 -13.03 -13.73 -11.84
C ARG A 230 -14.55 -13.85 -11.96
N VAL A 231 -15.09 -15.06 -11.84
CA VAL A 231 -16.53 -15.32 -11.79
C VAL A 231 -17.16 -14.63 -10.60
N GLY A 232 -16.58 -14.79 -9.41
CA GLY A 232 -17.06 -14.13 -8.20
C GLY A 232 -17.05 -12.62 -8.30
N ALA A 233 -15.96 -12.03 -8.83
CA ALA A 233 -15.85 -10.59 -9.03
C ALA A 233 -16.85 -10.04 -10.04
N ALA A 234 -17.10 -10.78 -11.14
CA ALA A 234 -18.10 -10.40 -12.12
C ALA A 234 -19.53 -10.44 -11.53
N LEU A 235 -19.86 -11.48 -10.76
CA LEU A 235 -21.16 -11.59 -10.09
C LEU A 235 -21.32 -10.57 -8.94
N ALA A 236 -20.23 -10.23 -8.23
CA ALA A 236 -20.22 -9.19 -7.21
C ALA A 236 -20.51 -7.79 -7.80
N SER A 237 -20.25 -7.57 -9.09
CA SER A 237 -20.65 -6.32 -9.78
C SER A 237 -22.17 -6.10 -9.83
N LEU A 238 -22.97 -7.14 -9.58
CA LEU A 238 -24.43 -7.06 -9.44
C LEU A 238 -24.87 -6.68 -8.01
N GLY A 239 -23.94 -6.55 -7.07
CA GLY A 239 -24.23 -6.37 -5.65
C GLY A 239 -24.70 -7.66 -4.98
N GLU A 240 -25.48 -7.54 -3.88
CA GLU A 240 -25.97 -8.69 -3.10
C GLU A 240 -26.77 -9.73 -3.92
N PRO A 241 -27.57 -9.37 -4.94
CA PRO A 241 -28.21 -10.35 -5.82
C PRO A 241 -27.24 -11.35 -6.48
N GLY A 242 -25.99 -10.96 -6.71
CA GLY A 242 -24.96 -11.84 -7.26
C GLY A 242 -24.48 -12.95 -6.33
N ARG A 243 -24.72 -12.83 -5.02
CA ARG A 243 -24.25 -13.79 -4.00
C ARG A 243 -24.82 -15.19 -4.23
N SER A 244 -26.14 -15.30 -4.36
CA SER A 244 -26.80 -16.57 -4.61
C SER A 244 -26.36 -17.22 -5.92
N LEU A 245 -26.11 -16.41 -6.96
CA LEU A 245 -25.62 -16.88 -8.24
C LEU A 245 -24.19 -17.39 -8.14
N TYR A 246 -23.34 -16.71 -7.33
CA TYR A 246 -21.97 -17.17 -7.08
C TYR A 246 -21.95 -18.51 -6.35
N HIS A 247 -22.79 -18.70 -5.34
CA HIS A 247 -22.96 -20.00 -4.68
C HIS A 247 -23.43 -21.08 -5.67
N LEU A 248 -24.39 -20.75 -6.52
CA LEU A 248 -24.96 -21.69 -7.49
C LEU A 248 -23.89 -22.23 -8.46
N VAL A 249 -23.05 -21.35 -9.02
CA VAL A 249 -21.98 -21.78 -9.94
C VAL A 249 -20.81 -22.42 -9.22
N SER A 250 -20.42 -21.92 -8.03
CA SER A 250 -19.33 -22.51 -7.24
C SER A 250 -19.68 -23.90 -6.70
N SER A 251 -20.96 -24.20 -6.48
CA SER A 251 -21.40 -25.52 -6.00
C SER A 251 -21.20 -26.66 -7.00
N GLN A 252 -20.84 -26.35 -8.25
CA GLN A 252 -20.45 -27.36 -9.22
C GLN A 252 -19.04 -27.91 -8.99
N ASN A 253 -18.23 -27.24 -8.18
CA ASN A 253 -16.89 -27.69 -7.81
C ASN A 253 -16.95 -28.61 -6.57
N GLU A 254 -16.26 -29.74 -6.64
CA GLU A 254 -16.19 -30.73 -5.53
C GLU A 254 -15.64 -30.14 -4.23
N LYS A 255 -14.83 -29.08 -4.30
CA LYS A 255 -14.23 -28.39 -3.15
C LYS A 255 -15.10 -27.27 -2.60
N TYR A 256 -16.31 -27.10 -3.10
CA TYR A 256 -17.19 -26.02 -2.68
C TYR A 256 -17.47 -26.06 -1.19
N LYS A 257 -17.34 -24.89 -0.54
CA LYS A 257 -17.70 -24.66 0.86
C LYS A 257 -18.43 -23.32 0.98
N ALA A 258 -19.68 -23.37 1.44
CA ALA A 258 -20.54 -22.19 1.52
C ALA A 258 -19.89 -21.04 2.31
N ALA A 259 -19.32 -21.30 3.48
CA ALA A 259 -18.69 -20.28 4.32
C ALA A 259 -17.45 -19.62 3.68
N GLU A 260 -16.67 -20.38 2.91
CA GLU A 260 -15.53 -19.82 2.17
C GLU A 260 -16.00 -18.97 0.99
N THR A 261 -17.05 -19.39 0.29
CA THR A 261 -17.66 -18.67 -0.81
C THR A 261 -18.29 -17.36 -0.34
N ASP A 262 -19.01 -17.35 0.81
CA ASP A 262 -19.53 -16.13 1.42
C ASP A 262 -18.42 -15.14 1.78
N LYS A 263 -17.40 -15.61 2.50
CA LYS A 263 -16.26 -14.78 2.89
C LYS A 263 -15.54 -14.17 1.66
N LYS A 264 -15.42 -14.97 0.60
CA LYS A 264 -14.84 -14.52 -0.66
C LYS A 264 -15.72 -13.45 -1.31
N PHE A 265 -17.02 -13.67 -1.38
CA PHE A 265 -17.95 -12.73 -1.98
C PHE A 265 -17.98 -11.39 -1.24
N ASP A 266 -17.96 -11.41 0.11
CA ASP A 266 -17.83 -10.19 0.92
C ASP A 266 -16.56 -9.39 0.62
N ASN A 267 -15.45 -10.09 0.41
CA ASN A 267 -14.19 -9.45 0.02
C ASN A 267 -14.29 -8.84 -1.38
N LEU A 268 -14.88 -9.54 -2.33
CA LEU A 268 -15.05 -9.08 -3.70
C LEU A 268 -15.97 -7.86 -3.79
N LEU A 269 -17.07 -7.84 -3.05
CA LEU A 269 -17.97 -6.68 -2.96
C LEU A 269 -17.26 -5.42 -2.47
N ARG A 270 -16.29 -5.57 -1.56
CA ARG A 270 -15.57 -4.43 -0.95
C ARG A 270 -14.39 -3.94 -1.78
N ASN A 271 -13.70 -4.85 -2.48
CA ASN A 271 -12.34 -4.60 -2.97
C ASN A 271 -12.17 -4.69 -4.49
N VAL A 272 -13.15 -5.20 -5.26
CA VAL A 272 -12.99 -5.39 -6.70
C VAL A 272 -13.98 -4.53 -7.49
N ASN A 273 -13.45 -3.52 -8.21
CA ASN A 273 -14.26 -2.60 -9.02
C ASN A 273 -13.86 -2.60 -10.52
N SER A 274 -12.89 -3.45 -10.91
CA SER A 274 -12.35 -3.48 -12.28
C SER A 274 -12.93 -4.58 -13.17
N ILE A 275 -13.69 -5.52 -12.58
CA ILE A 275 -14.30 -6.66 -13.29
C ILE A 275 -15.81 -6.41 -13.32
N ASN A 276 -16.41 -6.53 -14.51
CA ASN A 276 -17.85 -6.36 -14.73
C ASN A 276 -18.49 -7.66 -15.19
N ILE A 277 -19.81 -7.65 -15.29
CA ILE A 277 -20.60 -8.84 -15.65
C ILE A 277 -20.27 -9.40 -17.04
N GLY A 278 -19.70 -8.60 -17.95
CA GLY A 278 -19.22 -9.06 -19.24
C GLY A 278 -18.15 -10.15 -19.14
N THR A 279 -17.34 -10.13 -18.06
CA THR A 279 -16.36 -11.19 -17.79
C THR A 279 -17.03 -12.54 -17.51
N PHE A 280 -18.15 -12.54 -16.78
CA PHE A 280 -18.94 -13.75 -16.55
C PHE A 280 -19.43 -14.36 -17.86
N PHE A 281 -20.06 -13.56 -18.73
CA PHE A 281 -20.52 -14.03 -20.04
C PHE A 281 -19.39 -14.52 -20.93
N HIS A 282 -18.24 -13.86 -20.90
CA HIS A 282 -17.05 -14.31 -21.62
C HIS A 282 -16.59 -15.70 -21.15
N ILE A 283 -16.53 -15.94 -19.83
CA ILE A 283 -16.18 -17.25 -19.28
C ILE A 283 -17.24 -18.29 -19.68
N CYS A 284 -18.53 -17.99 -19.53
CA CYS A 284 -19.62 -18.89 -19.98
C CYS A 284 -19.48 -19.29 -21.43
N SER A 285 -19.14 -18.35 -22.33
CA SER A 285 -18.99 -18.63 -23.77
C SER A 285 -17.87 -19.61 -24.07
N GLN A 286 -16.80 -19.67 -23.26
CA GLN A 286 -15.69 -20.64 -23.39
C GLN A 286 -16.18 -22.09 -23.15
N TYR A 287 -17.25 -22.24 -22.35
CA TYR A 287 -17.87 -23.53 -22.08
C TYR A 287 -19.13 -23.79 -22.98
N GLY A 288 -19.31 -22.97 -24.03
CA GLY A 288 -20.46 -23.10 -24.94
C GLY A 288 -21.81 -22.77 -24.28
N ILE A 289 -21.78 -21.93 -23.24
CA ILE A 289 -22.97 -21.43 -22.53
C ILE A 289 -23.21 -20.02 -23.00
N ASN A 290 -24.32 -19.81 -23.72
CA ASN A 290 -24.73 -18.48 -24.19
C ASN A 290 -26.18 -18.26 -23.75
N TRP A 291 -26.48 -17.05 -23.33
CA TRP A 291 -27.85 -16.61 -23.15
C TRP A 291 -28.50 -16.42 -24.51
N LYS A 292 -29.77 -16.75 -24.62
CA LYS A 292 -30.56 -16.54 -25.83
C LYS A 292 -31.52 -15.38 -25.60
N GLU A 293 -31.59 -14.46 -26.53
CA GLU A 293 -32.72 -13.54 -26.63
C GLU A 293 -33.95 -14.37 -27.06
N ASP A 294 -35.06 -14.27 -26.26
CA ASP A 294 -36.36 -14.81 -26.63
C ASP A 294 -37.04 -13.92 -27.66
#